data_d2226ea8657eff6a1c52f597ca8ea910
#
_entry.id   d2226ea8657eff6a1c52f597ca8ea910
#
_cell.length_a   1.000
_cell.length_b   1.000
_cell.length_c   1.000
_cell.angle_alpha   90.00
_cell.angle_beta   90.00
_cell.angle_gamma   90.00
#
_symmetry.space_group_name_H-M   'P 1'
#
loop_
_entity.id
_entity.type
_entity.pdbx_description
1 polymer ?
#
loop_
_entity_poly.entity_id
_entity_poly.type
_entity_poly.pdbx_seq_one_letter_code
_entity_poly.pdbx_strand_id
1 'polypeptide(L)'
;MARIIETATGADALTFDDVLLQPGHSEVMPGQTNIATTIAQDIDLNLPIISSAMDTVTESRLAIAMSQAGGIGVIHRNLTPIEQAEQVRQVKKFESGMVVNPVTIGPDATLADALSLMKSYSISGIPVVENGGGHVPGRLVGILTNRDVRFASDPAQKIYELMTRENLITVKESSVDQTEAKRLLHKHRIEKLLVVDGEGRCVGLITVKDIEKTQLNPNASKDAQGRLRAAAAISVGDDGFERAERLIEAGVDLLVVDTAHGHSQRVLDAVTRVKRISNHVRVMAGNVATSDGTKALIDAGADAVKVGIGPGSICTTRIVAGVGVPQLAAIMSAVEAARAQNIPVIADGGIKFSGDLAKAIAAGASAVMIGSLLAGTDESPGEVYLY
;
A
#
# COMPACT_ATOMS: atom_id res chain seq x y z
N MET A 1 -10.74 4.29 26.65
CA MET A 1 -11.91 4.27 25.77
C MET A 1 -12.77 5.50 26.08
N ALA A 2 -13.09 6.30 25.06
CA ALA A 2 -13.95 7.48 25.24
C ALA A 2 -15.36 7.03 25.65
N ARG A 3 -16.01 7.79 26.52
CA ARG A 3 -17.36 7.52 27.01
C ARG A 3 -18.29 8.67 26.61
N ILE A 4 -19.39 8.36 25.93
CA ILE A 4 -20.48 9.35 25.70
C ILE A 4 -21.24 9.50 26.98
N ILE A 5 -21.51 10.76 27.35
CA ILE A 5 -22.39 11.10 28.46
C ILE A 5 -23.81 11.16 27.87
N GLU A 6 -24.71 10.34 28.37
CA GLU A 6 -26.11 10.40 27.98
C GLU A 6 -26.74 11.67 28.54
N THR A 7 -27.48 12.37 27.70
CA THR A 7 -28.34 13.49 28.11
C THR A 7 -29.70 12.97 28.60
N ALA A 8 -30.51 13.84 29.15
CA ALA A 8 -31.89 13.50 29.58
C ALA A 8 -32.79 13.01 28.42
N THR A 9 -32.37 13.19 27.17
CA THR A 9 -33.11 12.83 25.95
C THR A 9 -32.57 11.61 25.24
N GLY A 10 -31.46 10.98 25.70
CA GLY A 10 -30.83 9.83 25.11
C GLY A 10 -29.34 10.07 24.76
N ALA A 11 -28.75 9.19 23.97
CA ALA A 11 -27.34 9.27 23.57
C ALA A 11 -27.09 10.48 22.66
N ASP A 12 -26.04 11.27 22.95
CA ASP A 12 -25.66 12.43 22.17
C ASP A 12 -25.02 12.00 20.82
N ALA A 13 -25.51 12.62 19.75
CA ALA A 13 -24.98 12.43 18.39
C ALA A 13 -23.88 13.47 18.11
N LEU A 14 -22.66 13.21 18.61
CA LEU A 14 -21.55 14.14 18.64
C LEU A 14 -20.63 14.02 17.39
N THR A 15 -20.08 15.15 16.96
CA THR A 15 -18.97 15.22 16.02
C THR A 15 -17.68 15.70 16.70
N PHE A 16 -16.58 15.80 15.93
CA PHE A 16 -15.28 16.19 16.50
C PHE A 16 -15.27 17.61 17.10
N ASP A 17 -16.06 18.53 16.52
CA ASP A 17 -16.11 19.92 16.97
C ASP A 17 -16.87 20.08 18.32
N ASP A 18 -17.69 19.08 18.73
CA ASP A 18 -18.51 19.12 19.92
C ASP A 18 -17.79 18.74 21.21
N VAL A 19 -16.59 18.12 21.09
CA VAL A 19 -15.89 17.53 22.24
C VAL A 19 -14.40 17.87 22.23
N LEU A 20 -13.80 17.78 23.42
CA LEU A 20 -12.37 17.83 23.64
C LEU A 20 -11.91 16.61 24.44
N LEU A 21 -10.65 16.19 24.26
CA LEU A 21 -10.04 15.19 25.12
C LEU A 21 -9.62 15.85 26.44
N GLN A 22 -10.09 15.30 27.54
CA GLN A 22 -9.65 15.76 28.86
C GLN A 22 -8.24 15.25 29.13
N PRO A 23 -7.29 16.13 29.50
CA PRO A 23 -5.94 15.70 29.84
C PRO A 23 -5.94 14.86 31.12
N GLY A 24 -5.08 13.85 31.16
CA GLY A 24 -4.89 12.97 32.30
C GLY A 24 -3.42 12.84 32.68
N HIS A 25 -3.14 12.13 33.78
CA HIS A 25 -1.77 11.80 34.17
C HIS A 25 -1.09 10.94 33.09
N SER A 26 0.16 11.26 32.74
CA SER A 26 0.95 10.53 31.79
C SER A 26 2.38 10.30 32.31
N GLU A 27 2.88 9.09 32.17
CA GLU A 27 4.26 8.71 32.45
C GLU A 27 5.08 8.58 31.14
N VAL A 28 4.44 8.81 29.98
CA VAL A 28 5.05 8.68 28.67
C VAL A 28 5.35 10.05 28.06
N MET A 29 6.59 10.27 27.68
CA MET A 29 6.98 11.49 26.96
C MET A 29 6.49 11.43 25.49
N PRO A 30 6.12 12.56 24.87
CA PRO A 30 5.60 12.57 23.51
C PRO A 30 6.46 11.80 22.47
N GLY A 31 7.80 11.92 22.56
CA GLY A 31 8.71 11.20 21.67
C GLY A 31 8.83 9.70 21.91
N GLN A 32 8.23 9.18 22.97
CA GLN A 32 8.22 7.75 23.32
C GLN A 32 6.86 7.10 23.02
N THR A 33 5.89 7.89 22.51
CA THR A 33 4.55 7.39 22.19
C THR A 33 4.62 6.46 20.99
N ASN A 34 4.13 5.23 21.17
CA ASN A 34 3.94 4.29 20.08
C ASN A 34 2.57 4.54 19.42
N ILE A 35 2.57 4.91 18.15
CA ILE A 35 1.37 5.17 17.34
C ILE A 35 1.11 4.08 16.30
N ALA A 36 1.86 2.97 16.35
CA ALA A 36 1.63 1.84 15.46
C ALA A 36 0.24 1.23 15.70
N THR A 37 -0.36 0.74 14.64
CA THR A 37 -1.71 0.17 14.64
C THR A 37 -1.83 -0.95 13.63
N THR A 38 -2.79 -1.85 13.85
CA THR A 38 -3.19 -2.88 12.89
C THR A 38 -4.52 -2.48 12.25
N ILE A 39 -4.57 -2.42 10.92
CA ILE A 39 -5.76 -2.03 10.16
C ILE A 39 -6.49 -3.20 9.50
N ALA A 40 -5.86 -4.35 9.41
CA ALA A 40 -6.42 -5.65 9.05
C ALA A 40 -5.43 -6.72 9.52
N GLN A 41 -5.83 -7.98 9.56
CA GLN A 41 -4.90 -9.07 9.88
C GLN A 41 -3.66 -8.98 8.99
N ASP A 42 -2.46 -9.07 9.57
CA ASP A 42 -1.16 -8.97 8.89
C ASP A 42 -0.87 -7.63 8.18
N ILE A 43 -1.68 -6.60 8.41
CA ILE A 43 -1.42 -5.25 7.91
C ILE A 43 -1.25 -4.29 9.10
N ASP A 44 0.00 -4.13 9.49
CA ASP A 44 0.41 -3.16 10.50
C ASP A 44 0.88 -1.87 9.83
N LEU A 45 0.52 -0.75 10.44
CA LEU A 45 0.99 0.58 10.08
C LEU A 45 1.76 1.19 11.24
N ASN A 46 2.86 1.87 10.95
CA ASN A 46 3.60 2.64 11.94
C ASN A 46 2.99 4.04 12.17
N LEU A 47 2.14 4.49 11.26
CA LEU A 47 1.38 5.74 11.32
C LEU A 47 -0.10 5.43 11.06
N PRO A 48 -1.05 5.75 11.96
CA PRO A 48 -2.46 5.40 11.83
C PRO A 48 -3.21 6.29 10.81
N ILE A 49 -2.61 6.51 9.65
CA ILE A 49 -3.16 7.38 8.59
C ILE A 49 -3.23 6.61 7.27
N ILE A 50 -4.38 6.74 6.62
CA ILE A 50 -4.67 6.17 5.30
C ILE A 50 -5.05 7.33 4.37
N SER A 51 -4.50 7.40 3.15
CA SER A 51 -4.99 8.38 2.17
C SER A 51 -6.21 7.85 1.42
N SER A 52 -7.18 8.72 1.19
CA SER A 52 -8.48 8.34 0.64
C SER A 52 -8.42 8.04 -0.88
N ALA A 53 -9.33 7.18 -1.31
CA ALA A 53 -9.47 6.71 -2.69
C ALA A 53 -10.15 7.76 -3.59
N MET A 54 -9.52 8.92 -3.74
CA MET A 54 -10.04 10.04 -4.54
C MET A 54 -9.04 10.34 -5.66
N ASP A 55 -9.55 10.66 -6.85
CA ASP A 55 -8.76 10.97 -8.05
C ASP A 55 -7.95 12.27 -7.95
N THR A 56 -8.21 13.09 -6.93
CA THR A 56 -7.46 14.29 -6.57
C THR A 56 -6.52 14.07 -5.37
N VAL A 57 -6.40 12.85 -4.86
CA VAL A 57 -5.64 12.54 -3.64
C VAL A 57 -4.64 11.41 -3.87
N THR A 58 -5.10 10.20 -4.22
CA THR A 58 -4.23 9.03 -4.15
C THR A 58 -4.05 8.31 -5.48
N GLU A 59 -2.89 8.52 -6.06
CA GLU A 59 -2.27 7.66 -7.08
C GLU A 59 -0.95 7.09 -6.56
N SER A 60 -0.15 6.42 -7.41
CA SER A 60 1.08 5.74 -7.00
C SER A 60 2.07 6.65 -6.25
N ARG A 61 2.22 7.92 -6.64
CA ARG A 61 3.15 8.86 -5.97
C ARG A 61 2.78 9.08 -4.51
N LEU A 62 1.53 9.45 -4.22
CA LEU A 62 1.08 9.62 -2.84
C LEU A 62 1.01 8.28 -2.10
N ALA A 63 0.59 7.19 -2.74
CA ALA A 63 0.58 5.87 -2.11
C ALA A 63 1.98 5.43 -1.68
N ILE A 64 3.02 5.73 -2.46
CA ILE A 64 4.43 5.51 -2.10
C ILE A 64 4.80 6.35 -0.88
N ALA A 65 4.57 7.67 -0.93
CA ALA A 65 4.90 8.58 0.17
C ALA A 65 4.20 8.19 1.48
N MET A 66 2.91 7.83 1.41
CA MET A 66 2.15 7.35 2.56
C MET A 66 2.76 6.10 3.17
N SER A 67 3.12 5.11 2.34
CA SER A 67 3.71 3.87 2.83
C SER A 67 5.12 4.08 3.36
N GLN A 68 5.92 4.98 2.78
CA GLN A 68 7.22 5.38 3.29
C GLN A 68 7.14 6.09 4.65
N ALA A 69 6.10 6.90 4.85
CA ALA A 69 5.84 7.56 6.13
C ALA A 69 5.32 6.60 7.22
N GLY A 70 4.93 5.38 6.86
CA GLY A 70 4.41 4.38 7.80
C GLY A 70 2.89 4.21 7.78
N GLY A 71 2.18 4.93 6.91
CA GLY A 71 0.76 4.78 6.62
C GLY A 71 0.50 3.84 5.44
N ILE A 72 -0.63 4.04 4.74
CA ILE A 72 -0.95 3.35 3.49
C ILE A 72 -1.82 4.24 2.59
N GLY A 73 -1.61 4.20 1.28
CA GLY A 73 -2.44 4.92 0.32
C GLY A 73 -3.43 3.99 -0.39
N VAL A 74 -4.69 4.44 -0.53
CA VAL A 74 -5.71 3.71 -1.29
C VAL A 74 -5.84 4.32 -2.68
N ILE A 75 -5.34 3.63 -3.69
CA ILE A 75 -5.39 4.08 -5.09
C ILE A 75 -6.85 4.10 -5.56
N HIS A 76 -7.28 5.23 -6.12
CA HIS A 76 -8.66 5.44 -6.55
C HIS A 76 -9.04 4.57 -7.76
N ARG A 77 -10.35 4.35 -7.96
CA ARG A 77 -10.91 3.53 -9.05
C ARG A 77 -11.35 4.30 -10.29
N ASN A 78 -11.13 5.62 -10.34
CA ASN A 78 -11.38 6.43 -11.54
C ASN A 78 -10.25 6.29 -12.57
N LEU A 79 -9.88 5.04 -12.84
CA LEU A 79 -8.87 4.54 -13.76
C LEU A 79 -9.43 3.26 -14.38
N THR A 80 -8.94 2.86 -15.52
CA THR A 80 -9.21 1.50 -16.02
C THR A 80 -8.60 0.46 -15.06
N PRO A 81 -9.12 -0.78 -15.01
CA PRO A 81 -8.55 -1.83 -14.19
C PRO A 81 -7.06 -2.09 -14.46
N ILE A 82 -6.63 -1.93 -15.72
CA ILE A 82 -5.23 -2.10 -16.13
C ILE A 82 -4.35 -0.97 -15.57
N GLU A 83 -4.78 0.28 -15.73
CA GLU A 83 -4.04 1.44 -15.22
C GLU A 83 -3.93 1.40 -13.70
N GLN A 84 -5.01 1.09 -12.99
CA GLN A 84 -4.99 0.99 -11.53
C GLN A 84 -4.06 -0.15 -11.06
N ALA A 85 -4.08 -1.30 -11.73
CA ALA A 85 -3.15 -2.40 -11.45
C ALA A 85 -1.69 -2.00 -11.69
N GLU A 86 -1.42 -1.18 -12.71
CA GLU A 86 -0.07 -0.65 -12.95
C GLU A 86 0.37 0.32 -11.86
N GLN A 87 -0.53 1.17 -11.35
CA GLN A 87 -0.27 2.02 -10.19
C GLN A 87 0.13 1.18 -8.95
N VAL A 88 -0.59 0.08 -8.69
CA VAL A 88 -0.24 -0.86 -7.61
C VAL A 88 1.16 -1.45 -7.83
N ARG A 89 1.47 -1.91 -9.05
CA ARG A 89 2.81 -2.46 -9.37
C ARG A 89 3.91 -1.43 -9.15
N GLN A 90 3.67 -0.16 -9.46
CA GLN A 90 4.63 0.93 -9.21
C GLN A 90 4.93 1.07 -7.71
N VAL A 91 3.91 1.05 -6.85
CA VAL A 91 4.10 1.07 -5.40
C VAL A 91 4.91 -0.14 -4.93
N LYS A 92 4.54 -1.35 -5.36
CA LYS A 92 5.21 -2.60 -4.97
C LYS A 92 6.67 -2.67 -5.43
N LYS A 93 7.01 -2.04 -6.55
CA LYS A 93 8.38 -2.01 -7.10
C LYS A 93 9.25 -0.91 -6.50
N PHE A 94 8.68 0.12 -5.87
CA PHE A 94 9.41 1.33 -5.51
C PHE A 94 10.48 1.11 -4.43
N GLU A 95 10.16 0.32 -3.40
CA GLU A 95 11.09 -0.09 -2.34
C GLU A 95 10.90 -1.57 -2.04
N SER A 96 11.68 -2.41 -2.70
CA SER A 96 11.56 -3.85 -2.50
C SER A 96 12.65 -4.45 -1.61
N GLY A 97 13.60 -3.64 -1.10
CA GLY A 97 14.78 -4.15 -0.36
C GLY A 97 15.59 -5.19 -1.16
N MET A 98 14.88 -6.11 -1.80
CA MET A 98 15.34 -7.06 -2.81
C MET A 98 14.27 -7.12 -3.90
N VAL A 99 14.66 -6.93 -5.15
CA VAL A 99 13.79 -7.19 -6.30
C VAL A 99 13.63 -8.69 -6.46
N VAL A 100 12.46 -9.23 -6.13
CA VAL A 100 12.14 -10.65 -6.31
C VAL A 100 11.79 -10.92 -7.77
N ASN A 101 12.30 -12.02 -8.34
CA ASN A 101 12.15 -12.38 -9.76
C ASN A 101 12.48 -11.20 -10.69
N PRO A 102 13.72 -10.69 -10.65
CA PRO A 102 14.13 -9.57 -11.47
C PRO A 102 13.93 -9.87 -12.95
N VAL A 103 13.76 -8.83 -13.75
CA VAL A 103 13.79 -8.98 -15.21
C VAL A 103 15.15 -9.52 -15.61
N THR A 104 15.19 -10.62 -16.33
CA THR A 104 16.39 -11.31 -16.79
C THR A 104 16.45 -11.39 -18.32
N ILE A 105 17.63 -11.62 -18.87
CA ILE A 105 17.87 -11.76 -20.31
C ILE A 105 18.74 -12.98 -20.57
N GLY A 106 18.58 -13.59 -21.74
CA GLY A 106 19.45 -14.71 -22.16
C GLY A 106 20.81 -14.23 -22.73
N PRO A 107 21.86 -15.06 -22.64
CA PRO A 107 23.19 -14.70 -23.16
C PRO A 107 23.21 -14.49 -24.68
N ASP A 108 22.33 -15.17 -25.42
CA ASP A 108 22.23 -15.08 -26.88
C ASP A 108 21.39 -13.90 -27.40
N ALA A 109 20.76 -13.15 -26.51
CA ALA A 109 20.04 -11.93 -26.86
C ALA A 109 21.02 -10.85 -27.36
N THR A 110 20.49 -9.79 -27.96
CA THR A 110 21.27 -8.70 -28.53
C THR A 110 21.33 -7.47 -27.59
N LEU A 111 22.31 -6.61 -27.88
CA LEU A 111 22.41 -5.30 -27.19
C LEU A 111 21.13 -4.49 -27.36
N ALA A 112 20.50 -4.52 -28.55
CA ALA A 112 19.23 -3.83 -28.79
C ALA A 112 18.12 -4.33 -27.87
N ASP A 113 18.02 -5.65 -27.68
CA ASP A 113 17.03 -6.25 -26.75
C ASP A 113 17.28 -5.80 -25.31
N ALA A 114 18.54 -5.81 -24.87
CA ALA A 114 18.90 -5.37 -23.51
C ALA A 114 18.57 -3.88 -23.28
N LEU A 115 18.93 -3.01 -24.23
CA LEU A 115 18.64 -1.57 -24.13
C LEU A 115 17.13 -1.29 -24.11
N SER A 116 16.36 -2.03 -24.91
CA SER A 116 14.90 -1.97 -24.91
C SER A 116 14.31 -2.36 -23.55
N LEU A 117 14.79 -3.47 -22.95
CA LEU A 117 14.39 -3.91 -21.61
C LEU A 117 14.77 -2.89 -20.54
N MET A 118 16.02 -2.38 -20.58
CA MET A 118 16.49 -1.37 -19.63
C MET A 118 15.63 -0.12 -19.67
N LYS A 119 15.25 0.33 -20.87
CA LYS A 119 14.36 1.49 -21.06
C LYS A 119 12.93 1.22 -20.60
N SER A 120 12.34 0.09 -21.02
CA SER A 120 10.96 -0.26 -20.71
C SER A 120 10.71 -0.45 -19.21
N TYR A 121 11.70 -1.02 -18.50
CA TYR A 121 11.61 -1.28 -17.06
C TYR A 121 12.32 -0.22 -16.21
N SER A 122 12.93 0.82 -16.83
CA SER A 122 13.70 1.87 -16.14
C SER A 122 14.78 1.31 -15.20
N ILE A 123 15.49 0.25 -15.64
CA ILE A 123 16.52 -0.46 -14.88
C ILE A 123 17.90 -0.22 -15.47
N SER A 124 18.92 -0.22 -14.61
CA SER A 124 20.33 0.04 -14.97
C SER A 124 21.20 -1.21 -15.00
N GLY A 125 20.59 -2.38 -14.91
CA GLY A 125 21.28 -3.66 -15.03
C GLY A 125 20.33 -4.83 -14.99
N ILE A 126 20.67 -5.87 -15.71
CA ILE A 126 19.85 -7.05 -15.95
C ILE A 126 20.70 -8.30 -15.65
N PRO A 127 20.25 -9.20 -14.76
CA PRO A 127 20.87 -10.52 -14.62
C PRO A 127 20.76 -11.31 -15.92
N VAL A 128 21.82 -11.98 -16.29
CA VAL A 128 21.85 -12.85 -17.49
C VAL A 128 21.71 -14.29 -17.04
N VAL A 129 20.73 -15.00 -17.60
CA VAL A 129 20.37 -16.35 -17.19
C VAL A 129 20.22 -17.31 -18.36
N GLU A 130 20.57 -18.57 -18.15
CA GLU A 130 20.25 -19.68 -19.06
C GLU A 130 18.95 -20.35 -18.62
N ASN A 131 18.19 -20.90 -19.57
CA ASN A 131 16.93 -21.61 -19.35
C ASN A 131 15.88 -20.79 -18.57
N GLY A 132 15.86 -19.48 -18.80
CA GLY A 132 14.93 -18.53 -18.20
C GLY A 132 14.82 -17.30 -19.09
N GLY A 133 14.17 -16.25 -18.59
CA GLY A 133 14.05 -14.97 -19.28
C GLY A 133 12.79 -14.21 -18.87
N GLY A 134 12.80 -12.89 -19.05
CA GLY A 134 11.75 -12.05 -18.52
C GLY A 134 11.69 -12.14 -17.00
N HIS A 135 10.60 -12.62 -16.43
CA HIS A 135 10.44 -12.85 -14.99
C HIS A 135 10.55 -14.33 -14.58
N VAL A 136 10.95 -15.20 -15.50
CA VAL A 136 11.13 -16.64 -15.20
C VAL A 136 12.55 -16.87 -14.69
N PRO A 137 12.74 -17.40 -13.46
CA PRO A 137 14.06 -17.68 -12.91
C PRO A 137 14.82 -18.67 -13.79
N GLY A 138 16.08 -18.35 -14.10
CA GLY A 138 16.98 -19.23 -14.83
C GLY A 138 18.34 -19.29 -14.14
N ARG A 139 19.20 -20.24 -14.55
CA ARG A 139 20.56 -20.39 -14.03
C ARG A 139 21.35 -19.11 -14.30
N LEU A 140 21.89 -18.51 -13.26
CA LEU A 140 22.67 -17.29 -13.35
C LEU A 140 24.00 -17.55 -14.08
N VAL A 141 24.28 -16.79 -15.16
CA VAL A 141 25.54 -16.89 -15.93
C VAL A 141 26.27 -15.56 -16.05
N GLY A 142 25.61 -14.44 -15.73
CA GLY A 142 26.23 -13.13 -15.81
C GLY A 142 25.34 -12.00 -15.30
N ILE A 143 25.85 -10.80 -15.40
CA ILE A 143 25.10 -9.54 -15.22
C ILE A 143 25.52 -8.55 -16.30
N LEU A 144 24.55 -7.84 -16.86
CA LEU A 144 24.75 -6.73 -17.78
C LEU A 144 24.32 -5.42 -17.11
N THR A 145 25.19 -4.42 -17.09
CA THR A 145 24.91 -3.13 -16.45
C THR A 145 25.12 -1.97 -17.43
N ASN A 146 24.64 -0.77 -17.07
CA ASN A 146 24.91 0.44 -17.87
C ASN A 146 26.40 0.70 -18.09
N ARG A 147 27.29 0.20 -17.23
CA ARG A 147 28.74 0.31 -17.37
C ARG A 147 29.24 -0.53 -18.55
N ASP A 148 28.69 -1.73 -18.69
CA ASP A 148 29.10 -2.70 -19.72
C ASP A 148 28.64 -2.26 -21.11
N VAL A 149 27.48 -1.62 -21.22
CA VAL A 149 26.90 -1.19 -22.50
C VAL A 149 27.20 0.27 -22.89
N ARG A 150 27.88 1.02 -22.03
CA ARG A 150 28.07 2.50 -22.19
C ARG A 150 28.72 2.87 -23.54
N PHE A 151 29.64 2.07 -24.02
CA PHE A 151 30.41 2.32 -25.23
C PHE A 151 30.18 1.27 -26.34
N ALA A 152 29.25 0.34 -26.09
CA ALA A 152 28.86 -0.64 -27.10
C ALA A 152 28.02 0.06 -28.18
N SER A 153 28.41 -0.12 -29.44
CA SER A 153 27.81 0.58 -30.60
C SER A 153 27.12 -0.34 -31.59
N ASP A 154 27.38 -1.66 -31.55
CA ASP A 154 26.72 -2.62 -32.42
C ASP A 154 25.45 -3.18 -31.79
N PRO A 155 24.24 -2.81 -32.30
CA PRO A 155 22.97 -3.29 -31.77
C PRO A 155 22.79 -4.81 -31.84
N ALA A 156 23.49 -5.49 -32.76
CA ALA A 156 23.43 -6.94 -32.95
C ALA A 156 24.41 -7.73 -32.07
N GLN A 157 25.31 -7.03 -31.36
CA GLN A 157 26.28 -7.66 -30.47
C GLN A 157 25.58 -8.49 -29.40
N LYS A 158 26.11 -9.69 -29.18
CA LYS A 158 25.54 -10.66 -28.23
C LYS A 158 25.84 -10.27 -26.77
N ILE A 159 24.89 -10.52 -25.88
CA ILE A 159 25.02 -10.18 -24.44
C ILE A 159 26.17 -10.93 -23.79
N TYR A 160 26.44 -12.19 -24.18
CA TYR A 160 27.56 -12.97 -23.63
C TYR A 160 28.95 -12.34 -23.86
N GLU A 161 29.09 -11.47 -24.86
CA GLU A 161 30.33 -10.73 -25.13
C GLU A 161 30.47 -9.48 -24.27
N LEU A 162 29.36 -8.92 -23.80
CA LEU A 162 29.30 -7.66 -23.05
C LEU A 162 29.16 -7.88 -21.55
N MET A 163 28.51 -8.97 -21.13
CA MET A 163 28.20 -9.23 -19.73
C MET A 163 29.42 -9.46 -18.85
N THR A 164 29.37 -9.07 -17.62
CA THR A 164 30.28 -9.55 -16.58
C THR A 164 29.87 -10.95 -16.18
N ARG A 165 30.77 -11.94 -16.36
CA ARG A 165 30.54 -13.36 -16.09
C ARG A 165 31.51 -13.98 -15.07
N GLU A 166 32.66 -13.36 -14.88
CA GLU A 166 33.68 -13.85 -13.96
C GLU A 166 33.52 -13.15 -12.59
N ASN A 167 33.80 -13.89 -11.51
CA ASN A 167 33.73 -13.37 -10.14
C ASN A 167 32.41 -12.74 -9.77
N LEU A 168 31.29 -13.31 -10.23
CA LEU A 168 29.96 -12.86 -9.85
C LEU A 168 29.78 -12.96 -8.34
N ILE A 169 29.42 -11.85 -7.71
CA ILE A 169 29.14 -11.81 -6.28
C ILE A 169 27.66 -12.12 -6.08
N THR A 170 27.38 -13.21 -5.39
CA THR A 170 26.03 -13.70 -5.12
C THR A 170 25.82 -13.96 -3.63
N VAL A 171 24.56 -13.93 -3.21
CA VAL A 171 24.10 -14.40 -1.91
C VAL A 171 23.01 -15.44 -2.11
N LYS A 172 22.88 -16.37 -1.17
CA LYS A 172 21.80 -17.34 -1.18
C LYS A 172 20.53 -16.70 -0.63
N GLU A 173 19.37 -16.98 -1.23
CA GLU A 173 18.07 -16.49 -0.79
C GLU A 173 17.83 -16.76 0.71
N SER A 174 18.20 -17.95 1.20
CA SER A 174 18.05 -18.35 2.61
C SER A 174 18.93 -17.58 3.61
N SER A 175 19.92 -16.81 3.12
CA SER A 175 20.89 -16.08 3.95
C SER A 175 20.91 -14.58 3.65
N VAL A 176 19.86 -14.05 3.02
CA VAL A 176 19.77 -12.62 2.72
C VAL A 176 19.58 -11.85 4.02
N ASP A 177 20.61 -11.09 4.42
CA ASP A 177 20.59 -10.08 5.48
C ASP A 177 21.06 -8.75 4.89
N GLN A 178 20.37 -7.67 5.23
CA GLN A 178 20.70 -6.32 4.73
C GLN A 178 22.10 -5.87 5.11
N THR A 179 22.55 -6.24 6.33
CA THR A 179 23.89 -5.88 6.83
C THR A 179 24.97 -6.57 6.00
N GLU A 180 24.79 -7.85 5.73
CA GLU A 180 25.73 -8.62 4.88
C GLU A 180 25.68 -8.15 3.42
N ALA A 181 24.48 -7.87 2.88
CA ALA A 181 24.34 -7.32 1.54
C ALA A 181 25.10 -5.98 1.39
N LYS A 182 24.95 -5.06 2.35
CA LYS A 182 25.68 -3.80 2.40
C LYS A 182 27.19 -4.01 2.45
N ARG A 183 27.66 -4.94 3.30
CA ARG A 183 29.08 -5.30 3.42
C ARG A 183 29.65 -5.82 2.10
N LEU A 184 28.93 -6.69 1.39
CA LEU A 184 29.35 -7.25 0.11
C LEU A 184 29.38 -6.20 -1.00
N LEU A 185 28.32 -5.37 -1.12
CA LEU A 185 28.28 -4.26 -2.08
C LEU A 185 29.47 -3.32 -1.89
N HIS A 186 29.77 -2.94 -0.64
CA HIS A 186 30.91 -2.06 -0.33
C HIS A 186 32.27 -2.75 -0.58
N LYS A 187 32.46 -3.98 -0.09
CA LYS A 187 33.71 -4.73 -0.21
C LYS A 187 34.10 -4.94 -1.68
N HIS A 188 33.14 -5.27 -2.54
CA HIS A 188 33.37 -5.57 -3.94
C HIS A 188 33.16 -4.35 -4.86
N ARG A 189 32.78 -3.18 -4.30
CA ARG A 189 32.51 -1.93 -5.03
C ARG A 189 31.51 -2.10 -6.17
N ILE A 190 30.46 -2.90 -5.91
CA ILE A 190 29.38 -3.17 -6.84
C ILE A 190 28.09 -2.47 -6.39
N GLU A 191 27.23 -2.10 -7.34
CA GLU A 191 25.95 -1.45 -7.06
C GLU A 191 24.79 -2.44 -7.00
N LYS A 192 25.02 -3.69 -7.42
CA LYS A 192 23.99 -4.72 -7.56
C LYS A 192 24.54 -6.05 -7.07
N LEU A 193 23.79 -6.68 -6.16
CA LEU A 193 24.09 -7.97 -5.57
C LEU A 193 23.03 -8.98 -6.02
N LEU A 194 23.47 -10.05 -6.66
CA LEU A 194 22.60 -11.09 -7.20
C LEU A 194 22.22 -12.09 -6.11
N VAL A 195 20.93 -12.43 -6.05
CA VAL A 195 20.42 -13.45 -5.11
C VAL A 195 20.08 -14.71 -5.88
N VAL A 196 20.59 -15.84 -5.41
CA VAL A 196 20.39 -17.13 -6.04
C VAL A 196 19.75 -18.12 -5.06
N ASP A 197 18.97 -19.06 -5.60
CA ASP A 197 18.44 -20.20 -4.84
C ASP A 197 19.49 -21.33 -4.66
N GLY A 198 19.05 -22.46 -4.11
CA GLY A 198 19.89 -23.62 -3.88
C GLY A 198 20.42 -24.29 -5.18
N GLU A 199 19.79 -24.02 -6.31
CA GLU A 199 20.13 -24.55 -7.63
C GLU A 199 20.94 -23.55 -8.50
N GLY A 200 21.24 -22.37 -7.94
CA GLY A 200 21.98 -21.31 -8.64
C GLY A 200 21.14 -20.52 -9.66
N ARG A 201 19.81 -20.57 -9.54
CA ARG A 201 18.91 -19.75 -10.35
C ARG A 201 18.80 -18.35 -9.75
N CYS A 202 18.78 -17.34 -10.60
CA CYS A 202 18.59 -15.95 -10.15
C CYS A 202 17.14 -15.72 -9.69
N VAL A 203 16.96 -15.55 -8.40
CA VAL A 203 15.66 -15.32 -7.77
C VAL A 203 15.50 -13.90 -7.22
N GLY A 204 16.60 -13.14 -7.14
CA GLY A 204 16.54 -11.78 -6.60
C GLY A 204 17.72 -10.90 -7.01
N LEU A 205 17.53 -9.60 -6.80
CA LEU A 205 18.54 -8.57 -7.03
C LEU A 205 18.42 -7.51 -5.93
N ILE A 206 19.52 -7.19 -5.25
CA ILE A 206 19.62 -6.14 -4.24
C ILE A 206 20.48 -5.01 -4.81
N THR A 207 20.02 -3.76 -4.71
CA THR A 207 20.81 -2.61 -5.14
C THR A 207 21.19 -1.69 -3.96
N VAL A 208 22.24 -0.89 -4.13
CA VAL A 208 22.63 0.14 -3.15
C VAL A 208 21.46 1.10 -2.89
N LYS A 209 20.72 1.48 -3.93
CA LYS A 209 19.56 2.37 -3.82
C LYS A 209 18.45 1.79 -2.92
N ASP A 210 18.21 0.48 -3.00
CA ASP A 210 17.19 -0.18 -2.16
C ASP A 210 17.57 -0.17 -0.68
N ILE A 211 18.87 -0.34 -0.40
CA ILE A 211 19.39 -0.26 0.97
C ILE A 211 19.35 1.17 1.51
N GLU A 212 19.74 2.16 0.70
CA GLU A 212 19.68 3.58 1.09
C GLU A 212 18.24 4.02 1.38
N LYS A 213 17.28 3.66 0.52
CA LYS A 213 15.86 3.96 0.73
C LYS A 213 15.32 3.34 2.03
N THR A 214 15.70 2.12 2.34
CA THR A 214 15.29 1.46 3.59
C THR A 214 15.83 2.20 4.83
N GLN A 215 17.03 2.78 4.75
CA GLN A 215 17.60 3.58 5.84
C GLN A 215 16.96 4.97 5.97
N LEU A 216 16.51 5.55 4.87
CA LEU A 216 15.82 6.85 4.86
C LEU A 216 14.40 6.75 5.46
N ASN A 217 13.72 5.61 5.26
CA ASN A 217 12.34 5.40 5.69
C ASN A 217 12.23 4.20 6.66
N PRO A 218 12.77 4.30 7.89
CA PRO A 218 12.79 3.18 8.84
C PRO A 218 11.40 2.76 9.30
N ASN A 219 10.42 3.66 9.21
CA ASN A 219 9.04 3.43 9.61
C ASN A 219 8.14 3.00 8.45
N ALA A 220 8.69 2.76 7.25
CA ALA A 220 7.89 2.40 6.09
C ALA A 220 7.02 1.16 6.33
N SER A 221 5.77 1.22 5.88
CA SER A 221 4.83 0.09 5.91
C SER A 221 5.17 -0.89 4.80
N LYS A 222 5.70 -2.05 5.17
CA LYS A 222 6.20 -3.09 4.25
C LYS A 222 5.51 -4.43 4.46
N ASP A 223 5.43 -5.21 3.38
CA ASP A 223 4.99 -6.61 3.44
C ASP A 223 6.14 -7.54 3.87
N ALA A 224 5.84 -8.83 3.98
CA ALA A 224 6.83 -9.84 4.38
C ALA A 224 8.02 -9.98 3.40
N GLN A 225 7.87 -9.51 2.15
CA GLN A 225 8.94 -9.46 1.15
C GLN A 225 9.72 -8.13 1.17
N GLY A 226 9.43 -7.24 2.12
CA GLY A 226 10.08 -5.93 2.23
C GLY A 226 9.62 -4.88 1.21
N ARG A 227 8.53 -5.14 0.48
CA ARG A 227 7.93 -4.20 -0.48
C ARG A 227 6.94 -3.28 0.23
N LEU A 228 6.80 -2.04 -0.25
CA LEU A 228 5.80 -1.11 0.28
C LEU A 228 4.39 -1.71 0.19
N ARG A 229 3.59 -1.48 1.22
CA ARG A 229 2.17 -1.85 1.23
C ARG A 229 1.38 -1.00 0.25
N ALA A 230 0.46 -1.63 -0.47
CA ALA A 230 -0.41 -0.98 -1.44
C ALA A 230 -1.87 -1.35 -1.19
N ALA A 231 -2.75 -0.35 -1.22
CA ALA A 231 -4.19 -0.55 -1.18
C ALA A 231 -4.85 0.04 -2.43
N ALA A 232 -5.99 -0.50 -2.83
CA ALA A 232 -6.74 0.00 -3.98
C ALA A 232 -8.25 -0.16 -3.80
N ALA A 233 -9.00 0.83 -4.28
CA ALA A 233 -10.46 0.85 -4.21
C ALA A 233 -11.08 0.05 -5.37
N ILE A 234 -12.16 -0.66 -5.04
CA ILE A 234 -13.02 -1.35 -6.00
C ILE A 234 -14.49 -0.93 -5.82
N SER A 235 -15.29 -1.15 -6.85
CA SER A 235 -16.75 -1.03 -6.81
C SER A 235 -17.42 -2.38 -6.53
N VAL A 236 -18.73 -2.39 -6.56
CA VAL A 236 -19.57 -3.60 -6.50
C VAL A 236 -19.89 -4.12 -7.91
N GLY A 237 -20.38 -5.35 -8.00
CA GLY A 237 -20.79 -5.96 -9.28
C GLY A 237 -19.63 -6.62 -10.03
N ASP A 238 -19.88 -7.01 -11.27
CA ASP A 238 -18.92 -7.79 -12.08
C ASP A 238 -17.68 -6.95 -12.45
N ASP A 239 -17.86 -5.69 -12.79
CA ASP A 239 -16.75 -4.76 -13.09
C ASP A 239 -15.82 -4.58 -11.88
N GLY A 240 -16.40 -4.50 -10.66
CA GLY A 240 -15.64 -4.42 -9.42
C GLY A 240 -14.88 -5.72 -9.14
N PHE A 241 -15.45 -6.82 -9.51
CA PHE A 241 -14.85 -8.15 -9.34
C PHE A 241 -13.66 -8.37 -10.32
N GLU A 242 -13.84 -8.09 -11.61
CA GLU A 242 -12.75 -8.14 -12.59
C GLU A 242 -11.58 -7.24 -12.18
N ARG A 243 -11.89 -6.05 -11.70
CA ARG A 243 -10.91 -5.12 -11.14
C ARG A 243 -10.15 -5.72 -9.96
N ALA A 244 -10.87 -6.38 -9.03
CA ALA A 244 -10.27 -7.03 -7.88
C ALA A 244 -9.27 -8.13 -8.31
N GLU A 245 -9.60 -8.97 -9.28
CA GLU A 245 -8.70 -10.01 -9.80
C GLU A 245 -7.40 -9.40 -10.34
N ARG A 246 -7.47 -8.35 -11.17
CA ARG A 246 -6.30 -7.67 -11.71
C ARG A 246 -5.43 -7.00 -10.63
N LEU A 247 -6.05 -6.45 -9.60
CA LEU A 247 -5.34 -5.84 -8.47
C LEU A 247 -4.65 -6.90 -7.60
N ILE A 248 -5.28 -8.06 -7.42
CA ILE A 248 -4.68 -9.22 -6.73
C ILE A 248 -3.45 -9.72 -7.51
N GLU A 249 -3.56 -9.86 -8.83
CA GLU A 249 -2.43 -10.20 -9.71
C GLU A 249 -1.31 -9.16 -9.66
N ALA A 250 -1.63 -7.89 -9.45
CA ALA A 250 -0.65 -6.81 -9.29
C ALA A 250 0.02 -6.82 -7.90
N GLY A 251 -0.46 -7.64 -6.95
CA GLY A 251 0.12 -7.80 -5.62
C GLY A 251 -0.41 -6.79 -4.59
N VAL A 252 -1.66 -6.32 -4.73
CA VAL A 252 -2.30 -5.46 -3.72
C VAL A 252 -2.39 -6.18 -2.38
N ASP A 253 -2.16 -5.44 -1.28
CA ASP A 253 -2.27 -6.00 0.09
C ASP A 253 -3.68 -5.84 0.65
N LEU A 254 -4.35 -4.72 0.33
CA LEU A 254 -5.67 -4.37 0.85
C LEU A 254 -6.59 -3.90 -0.28
N LEU A 255 -7.70 -4.58 -0.47
CA LEU A 255 -8.81 -4.12 -1.32
C LEU A 255 -9.81 -3.33 -0.48
N VAL A 256 -10.25 -2.21 -1.00
CA VAL A 256 -11.24 -1.35 -0.33
C VAL A 256 -12.52 -1.34 -1.16
N VAL A 257 -13.57 -2.01 -0.68
CA VAL A 257 -14.92 -1.91 -1.26
C VAL A 257 -15.49 -0.57 -0.85
N ASP A 258 -15.35 0.43 -1.74
CA ASP A 258 -15.63 1.84 -1.44
C ASP A 258 -16.95 2.29 -2.06
N THR A 259 -17.95 2.54 -1.20
CA THR A 259 -19.31 2.91 -1.59
C THR A 259 -19.89 3.99 -0.68
N ALA A 260 -20.84 4.75 -1.23
CA ALA A 260 -21.57 5.77 -0.45
C ALA A 260 -22.46 5.17 0.65
N HIS A 261 -22.88 3.89 0.48
CA HIS A 261 -23.73 3.16 1.45
C HIS A 261 -23.29 1.69 1.51
N GLY A 262 -22.47 1.38 2.52
CA GLY A 262 -21.90 0.06 2.74
C GLY A 262 -22.91 -1.00 3.22
N HIS A 263 -23.98 -0.59 3.90
CA HIS A 263 -25.02 -1.48 4.39
C HIS A 263 -26.05 -1.78 3.28
N SER A 264 -25.59 -2.31 2.15
CA SER A 264 -26.44 -2.73 1.04
C SER A 264 -26.07 -4.14 0.59
N GLN A 265 -27.06 -4.93 0.12
CA GLN A 265 -26.84 -6.32 -0.27
C GLN A 265 -25.71 -6.46 -1.29
N ARG A 266 -25.63 -5.57 -2.28
CA ARG A 266 -24.58 -5.59 -3.30
C ARG A 266 -23.16 -5.44 -2.71
N VAL A 267 -23.01 -4.69 -1.64
CA VAL A 267 -21.72 -4.53 -0.96
C VAL A 267 -21.37 -5.79 -0.18
N LEU A 268 -22.34 -6.37 0.54
CA LEU A 268 -22.16 -7.63 1.28
C LEU A 268 -21.77 -8.78 0.33
N ASP A 269 -22.45 -8.88 -0.82
CA ASP A 269 -22.15 -9.85 -1.86
C ASP A 269 -20.74 -9.64 -2.44
N ALA A 270 -20.34 -8.37 -2.68
CA ALA A 270 -19.01 -8.03 -3.20
C ALA A 270 -17.91 -8.45 -2.22
N VAL A 271 -18.07 -8.14 -0.93
CA VAL A 271 -17.13 -8.56 0.13
C VAL A 271 -16.99 -10.08 0.14
N THR A 272 -18.11 -10.80 0.21
CA THR A 272 -18.13 -12.26 0.24
C THR A 272 -17.48 -12.86 -1.01
N ARG A 273 -17.75 -12.29 -2.19
CA ARG A 273 -17.19 -12.76 -3.47
C ARG A 273 -15.68 -12.55 -3.54
N VAL A 274 -15.18 -11.37 -3.14
CA VAL A 274 -13.75 -11.08 -3.12
C VAL A 274 -13.00 -11.97 -2.15
N LYS A 275 -13.54 -12.23 -0.97
CA LYS A 275 -12.94 -13.13 0.03
C LYS A 275 -12.79 -14.57 -0.47
N ARG A 276 -13.60 -15.00 -1.44
CA ARG A 276 -13.49 -16.33 -2.06
C ARG A 276 -12.39 -16.45 -3.10
N ILE A 277 -11.94 -15.34 -3.70
CA ILE A 277 -10.86 -15.35 -4.71
C ILE A 277 -9.51 -15.56 -4.05
N SER A 278 -9.28 -14.90 -2.92
CA SER A 278 -7.96 -14.87 -2.30
C SER A 278 -8.07 -14.85 -0.77
N ASN A 279 -7.36 -15.78 -0.13
CA ASN A 279 -7.20 -15.79 1.33
C ASN A 279 -6.07 -14.86 1.81
N HIS A 280 -5.26 -14.32 0.90
CA HIS A 280 -4.08 -13.51 1.23
C HIS A 280 -4.34 -12.02 1.19
N VAL A 281 -5.32 -11.58 0.39
CA VAL A 281 -5.69 -10.17 0.27
C VAL A 281 -6.73 -9.82 1.32
N ARG A 282 -6.50 -8.72 2.03
CA ARG A 282 -7.44 -8.21 3.04
C ARG A 282 -8.48 -7.32 2.40
N VAL A 283 -9.67 -7.30 2.98
CA VAL A 283 -10.81 -6.53 2.48
C VAL A 283 -11.30 -5.56 3.54
N MET A 284 -11.17 -4.26 3.26
CA MET A 284 -11.84 -3.19 3.98
C MET A 284 -13.13 -2.85 3.24
N ALA A 285 -14.23 -2.67 3.95
CA ALA A 285 -15.50 -2.35 3.31
C ALA A 285 -16.21 -1.17 4.01
N GLY A 286 -16.92 -0.37 3.24
CA GLY A 286 -17.68 0.78 3.72
C GLY A 286 -18.35 1.59 2.58
N ASN A 287 -18.99 2.74 2.93
CA ASN A 287 -18.99 3.32 4.26
C ASN A 287 -20.27 2.94 5.00
N VAL A 288 -20.15 2.77 6.29
CA VAL A 288 -21.26 2.59 7.22
C VAL A 288 -21.20 3.64 8.33
N ALA A 289 -22.27 3.78 9.10
CA ALA A 289 -22.33 4.71 10.22
C ALA A 289 -23.12 4.15 11.42
N THR A 290 -23.49 2.88 11.38
CA THR A 290 -24.34 2.24 12.38
C THR A 290 -23.76 0.90 12.83
N SER A 291 -24.13 0.46 14.03
CA SER A 291 -23.78 -0.86 14.57
C SER A 291 -24.24 -1.99 13.65
N ASP A 292 -25.47 -1.93 13.13
CA ASP A 292 -26.02 -2.98 12.26
C ASP A 292 -25.28 -3.06 10.91
N GLY A 293 -24.96 -1.90 10.29
CA GLY A 293 -24.17 -1.88 9.08
C GLY A 293 -22.75 -2.43 9.29
N THR A 294 -22.17 -2.14 10.46
CA THR A 294 -20.85 -2.68 10.85
C THR A 294 -20.90 -4.19 10.99
N LYS A 295 -21.87 -4.73 11.73
CA LYS A 295 -22.06 -6.18 11.90
C LYS A 295 -22.28 -6.88 10.55
N ALA A 296 -23.12 -6.32 9.68
CA ALA A 296 -23.39 -6.89 8.36
C ALA A 296 -22.13 -7.01 7.50
N LEU A 297 -21.24 -6.02 7.50
CA LEU A 297 -19.96 -6.07 6.79
C LEU A 297 -19.01 -7.11 7.38
N ILE A 298 -18.94 -7.22 8.70
CA ILE A 298 -18.13 -8.21 9.41
C ILE A 298 -18.64 -9.62 9.09
N ASP A 299 -19.94 -9.85 9.16
CA ASP A 299 -20.57 -11.13 8.85
C ASP A 299 -20.37 -11.54 7.37
N ALA A 300 -20.25 -10.56 6.47
CA ALA A 300 -19.90 -10.80 5.07
C ALA A 300 -18.41 -11.15 4.86
N GLY A 301 -17.56 -11.00 5.89
CA GLY A 301 -16.15 -11.36 5.88
C GLY A 301 -15.17 -10.17 5.71
N ALA A 302 -15.60 -8.94 5.96
CA ALA A 302 -14.69 -7.78 5.94
C ALA A 302 -13.63 -7.90 7.04
N ASP A 303 -12.36 -7.65 6.68
CA ASP A 303 -11.22 -7.64 7.61
C ASP A 303 -11.06 -6.27 8.33
N ALA A 304 -11.71 -5.23 7.80
CA ALA A 304 -11.81 -3.90 8.39
C ALA A 304 -13.08 -3.20 7.94
N VAL A 305 -13.61 -2.31 8.76
CA VAL A 305 -14.81 -1.54 8.46
C VAL A 305 -14.52 -0.05 8.37
N LYS A 306 -14.90 0.58 7.25
CA LYS A 306 -14.73 2.00 6.99
C LYS A 306 -15.99 2.76 7.34
N VAL A 307 -15.88 3.77 8.24
CA VAL A 307 -16.99 4.46 8.89
C VAL A 307 -17.00 5.93 8.53
N GLY A 308 -18.14 6.40 8.03
CA GLY A 308 -18.37 7.80 7.72
C GLY A 308 -19.40 8.00 6.61
N ILE A 309 -20.57 8.52 6.95
CA ILE A 309 -21.61 8.91 6.01
C ILE A 309 -21.83 10.41 6.10
N GLY A 310 -21.33 11.13 5.09
CA GLY A 310 -21.50 12.57 4.96
C GLY A 310 -20.52 13.48 5.73
N PRO A 311 -19.46 13.03 6.44
CA PRO A 311 -18.60 13.92 7.19
C PRO A 311 -17.51 14.61 6.34
N GLY A 312 -17.21 14.11 5.13
CA GLY A 312 -16.17 14.64 4.26
C GLY A 312 -16.47 16.07 3.79
N SER A 313 -15.41 16.89 3.63
CA SER A 313 -15.56 18.29 3.21
C SER A 313 -16.18 18.46 1.81
N ILE A 314 -15.91 17.52 0.91
CA ILE A 314 -16.48 17.51 -0.44
C ILE A 314 -17.78 16.70 -0.56
N CYS A 315 -18.22 16.04 0.53
CA CYS A 315 -19.35 15.14 0.49
C CYS A 315 -20.67 15.92 0.41
N THR A 316 -21.43 15.69 -0.65
CA THR A 316 -22.74 16.31 -0.88
C THR A 316 -23.90 15.49 -0.31
N THR A 317 -23.67 14.31 0.23
CA THR A 317 -24.70 13.37 0.69
C THR A 317 -25.68 14.03 1.70
N ARG A 318 -25.15 14.79 2.66
CA ARG A 318 -26.00 15.50 3.66
C ARG A 318 -26.88 16.56 3.01
N ILE A 319 -26.37 17.23 1.99
CA ILE A 319 -27.07 18.34 1.33
C ILE A 319 -28.10 17.82 0.34
N VAL A 320 -27.69 16.85 -0.50
CA VAL A 320 -28.51 16.34 -1.61
C VAL A 320 -29.49 15.26 -1.15
N ALA A 321 -29.05 14.33 -0.32
CA ALA A 321 -29.87 13.19 0.11
C ALA A 321 -30.45 13.36 1.53
N GLY A 322 -29.99 14.35 2.30
CA GLY A 322 -30.38 14.54 3.70
C GLY A 322 -29.89 13.41 4.63
N VAL A 323 -28.91 12.61 4.17
CA VAL A 323 -28.42 11.43 4.89
C VAL A 323 -27.04 11.71 5.47
N GLY A 324 -26.82 11.33 6.72
CA GLY A 324 -25.54 11.44 7.40
C GLY A 324 -25.67 11.12 8.88
N VAL A 325 -24.53 10.81 9.49
CA VAL A 325 -24.42 10.59 10.95
C VAL A 325 -23.26 11.43 11.47
N PRO A 326 -23.37 12.07 12.65
CA PRO A 326 -22.25 12.72 13.31
C PRO A 326 -21.09 11.77 13.51
N GLN A 327 -19.89 12.17 13.07
CA GLN A 327 -18.79 11.22 12.84
C GLN A 327 -18.29 10.53 14.10
N LEU A 328 -18.19 11.24 15.22
CA LEU A 328 -17.72 10.66 16.47
C LEU A 328 -18.69 9.58 16.98
N ALA A 329 -20.00 9.87 16.95
CA ALA A 329 -21.04 8.92 17.31
C ALA A 329 -21.03 7.68 16.40
N ALA A 330 -20.85 7.87 15.09
CA ALA A 330 -20.74 6.77 14.13
C ALA A 330 -19.53 5.87 14.42
N ILE A 331 -18.35 6.45 14.70
CA ILE A 331 -17.13 5.70 15.07
C ILE A 331 -17.38 4.88 16.34
N MET A 332 -17.91 5.49 17.40
CA MET A 332 -18.14 4.80 18.68
C MET A 332 -19.13 3.64 18.54
N SER A 333 -20.22 3.83 17.79
CA SER A 333 -21.21 2.79 17.49
C SER A 333 -20.61 1.61 16.70
N ALA A 334 -19.78 1.91 15.71
CA ALA A 334 -19.10 0.90 14.91
C ALA A 334 -18.04 0.13 15.72
N VAL A 335 -17.24 0.85 16.53
CA VAL A 335 -16.23 0.25 17.42
C VAL A 335 -16.87 -0.71 18.41
N GLU A 336 -18.00 -0.33 19.01
CA GLU A 336 -18.72 -1.21 19.93
C GLU A 336 -19.17 -2.50 19.23
N ALA A 337 -19.71 -2.38 18.02
CA ALA A 337 -20.15 -3.53 17.21
C ALA A 337 -19.00 -4.45 16.78
N ALA A 338 -17.83 -3.87 16.45
CA ALA A 338 -16.68 -4.60 15.95
C ALA A 338 -15.83 -5.26 17.04
N ARG A 339 -15.98 -4.81 18.30
CA ARG A 339 -15.14 -5.22 19.44
C ARG A 339 -15.12 -6.72 19.66
N ALA A 340 -16.29 -7.38 19.58
CA ALA A 340 -16.42 -8.81 19.89
C ALA A 340 -15.58 -9.71 18.95
N GLN A 341 -15.37 -9.24 17.71
CA GLN A 341 -14.60 -9.96 16.68
C GLN A 341 -13.23 -9.34 16.43
N ASN A 342 -12.86 -8.31 17.22
CA ASN A 342 -11.58 -7.59 17.10
C ASN A 342 -11.31 -7.06 15.69
N ILE A 343 -12.36 -6.60 14.98
CA ILE A 343 -12.24 -6.05 13.62
C ILE A 343 -11.88 -4.56 13.70
N PRO A 344 -10.83 -4.11 13.01
CA PRO A 344 -10.44 -2.71 12.97
C PRO A 344 -11.51 -1.81 12.35
N VAL A 345 -11.69 -0.63 12.95
CA VAL A 345 -12.57 0.42 12.45
C VAL A 345 -11.72 1.59 11.95
N ILE A 346 -12.00 2.02 10.72
CA ILE A 346 -11.31 3.14 10.07
C ILE A 346 -12.24 4.34 9.99
N ALA A 347 -11.86 5.45 10.63
CA ALA A 347 -12.65 6.69 10.63
C ALA A 347 -12.38 7.44 9.32
N ASP A 348 -13.37 7.53 8.43
CA ASP A 348 -13.27 8.15 7.12
C ASP A 348 -14.05 9.45 7.03
N GLY A 349 -13.32 10.54 6.84
CA GLY A 349 -13.87 11.89 6.66
C GLY A 349 -14.08 12.68 7.96
N GLY A 350 -14.23 13.99 7.79
CA GLY A 350 -14.43 14.94 8.88
C GLY A 350 -13.16 15.36 9.64
N ILE A 351 -11.99 14.86 9.24
CA ILE A 351 -10.70 15.21 9.83
C ILE A 351 -10.18 16.50 9.19
N LYS A 352 -10.13 17.56 9.96
CA LYS A 352 -9.65 18.90 9.55
C LYS A 352 -8.33 19.24 10.23
N PHE A 353 -8.11 18.73 11.44
CA PHE A 353 -6.95 19.03 12.28
C PHE A 353 -6.38 17.74 12.90
N SER A 354 -5.14 17.78 13.33
CA SER A 354 -4.51 16.65 14.05
C SER A 354 -5.26 16.26 15.33
N GLY A 355 -5.93 17.21 15.99
CA GLY A 355 -6.77 16.95 17.14
C GLY A 355 -7.98 16.04 16.82
N ASP A 356 -8.54 16.13 15.62
CA ASP A 356 -9.66 15.28 15.19
C ASP A 356 -9.21 13.83 15.02
N LEU A 357 -7.99 13.63 14.50
CA LEU A 357 -7.35 12.32 14.45
C LEU A 357 -7.22 11.73 15.86
N ALA A 358 -6.71 12.52 16.82
CA ALA A 358 -6.58 12.08 18.21
C ALA A 358 -7.94 11.71 18.82
N LYS A 359 -9.00 12.48 18.56
CA LYS A 359 -10.37 12.18 18.99
C LYS A 359 -10.91 10.89 18.36
N ALA A 360 -10.65 10.65 17.06
CA ALA A 360 -11.06 9.42 16.38
C ALA A 360 -10.40 8.19 17.00
N ILE A 361 -9.08 8.23 17.25
CA ILE A 361 -8.34 7.15 17.91
C ILE A 361 -8.83 6.94 19.34
N ALA A 362 -9.06 8.02 20.10
CA ALA A 362 -9.63 7.94 21.45
C ALA A 362 -11.04 7.33 21.47
N ALA A 363 -11.84 7.55 20.43
CA ALA A 363 -13.14 6.90 20.23
C ALA A 363 -13.04 5.40 19.88
N GLY A 364 -11.82 4.91 19.58
CA GLY A 364 -11.53 3.50 19.32
C GLY A 364 -11.28 3.15 17.85
N ALA A 365 -11.20 4.14 16.96
CA ALA A 365 -10.75 3.88 15.59
C ALA A 365 -9.29 3.39 15.57
N SER A 366 -8.99 2.43 14.72
CA SER A 366 -7.62 1.92 14.54
C SER A 366 -6.78 2.87 13.68
N ALA A 367 -7.39 3.53 12.70
CA ALA A 367 -6.74 4.53 11.86
C ALA A 367 -7.78 5.51 11.32
N VAL A 368 -7.29 6.60 10.73
CA VAL A 368 -8.12 7.59 10.04
C VAL A 368 -7.83 7.60 8.55
N MET A 369 -8.87 7.80 7.72
CA MET A 369 -8.73 8.05 6.30
C MET A 369 -8.88 9.54 6.01
N ILE A 370 -7.91 10.08 5.30
CA ILE A 370 -7.79 11.52 5.05
C ILE A 370 -7.81 11.80 3.55
N GLY A 371 -8.67 12.73 3.12
CA GLY A 371 -8.75 13.25 1.75
C GLY A 371 -8.24 14.68 1.66
N SER A 372 -9.03 15.65 2.12
CA SER A 372 -8.81 17.08 1.89
C SER A 372 -7.47 17.63 2.39
N LEU A 373 -6.92 17.10 3.49
CA LEU A 373 -5.60 17.54 3.99
C LEU A 373 -4.45 17.05 3.13
N LEU A 374 -4.66 16.02 2.30
CA LEU A 374 -3.65 15.45 1.40
C LEU A 374 -3.86 15.91 -0.05
N ALA A 375 -5.03 16.43 -0.38
CA ALA A 375 -5.28 17.02 -1.69
C ALA A 375 -4.40 18.26 -1.91
N GLY A 376 -3.75 18.34 -3.07
CA GLY A 376 -2.86 19.46 -3.39
C GLY A 376 -1.46 19.40 -2.77
N THR A 377 -1.08 18.28 -2.14
CA THR A 377 0.32 18.02 -1.81
C THR A 377 1.13 17.70 -3.06
N ASP A 378 2.45 17.81 -2.99
CA ASP A 378 3.34 17.58 -4.14
C ASP A 378 3.19 16.17 -4.73
N GLU A 379 2.81 15.19 -3.91
CA GLU A 379 2.64 13.78 -4.28
C GLU A 379 1.24 13.46 -4.79
N SER A 380 0.24 14.31 -4.53
CA SER A 380 -1.12 14.11 -5.01
C SER A 380 -1.21 14.28 -6.53
N PRO A 381 -2.15 13.60 -7.22
CA PRO A 381 -2.37 13.81 -8.65
C PRO A 381 -3.00 15.18 -8.93
N GLY A 382 -2.75 15.71 -10.11
CA GLY A 382 -3.27 16.98 -10.60
C GLY A 382 -2.18 17.91 -11.12
N GLU A 383 -2.61 19.00 -11.77
CA GLU A 383 -1.74 20.06 -12.26
C GLU A 383 -1.81 21.27 -11.32
N VAL A 384 -0.67 21.91 -11.09
CA VAL A 384 -0.61 23.15 -10.30
C VAL A 384 -0.89 24.32 -11.22
N TYR A 385 -1.99 25.03 -10.99
CA TYR A 385 -2.29 26.29 -11.67
C TYR A 385 -2.00 27.46 -10.73
N LEU A 386 -1.27 28.45 -11.23
CA LEU A 386 -1.15 29.75 -10.60
C LEU A 386 -2.29 30.63 -11.07
N TYR A 387 -3.12 31.14 -10.16
CA TYR A 387 -4.17 32.11 -10.41
C TYR A 387 -3.62 33.52 -10.22
#